data_c5ceee878e5c186236dd939a7a841723
#
_entry.id   c5ceee878e5c186236dd939a7a841723
#
_cell.length_a   1.000
_cell.length_b   1.000
_cell.length_c   1.000
_cell.angle_alpha   90.00
_cell.angle_beta   90.00
_cell.angle_gamma   90.00
#
_symmetry.space_group_name_H-M   'P 1'
#
loop_
_entity.id
_entity.type
_entity.pdbx_description
1 polymer ?
#
loop_
_entity_poly.entity_id
_entity_poly.type
_entity_poly.pdbx_seq_one_letter_code
_entity_poly.pdbx_strand_id
1 'polypeptide(L)'
;MRNLGVWIEIGGLQTYVGRIIGEKEEDARFSYAEEYLSGNIARPISIHLPLSANAFSVDDTRNFFEGLLPEGFTRRCVAGLLHTDANNYLSLLAGLGNECLGAIKITDENNEVVNADYQKLTIDEVSQLAREGAMETAELVTKSHLSLTGASGKVGLYYDENNKDWYLPKGSAPSTHIVKQSHVRLDGIVTNEQLCMMTAGNMGIEIPESFIVNVGDGRDEEVLLATKRYDRAIKDGLKKINGLSVPYRLHQEDFSQAMGISAHNKYESDNAGYLKMMFEIIRQKSFNPIADQLKMWDICIFNYLIGNTDNHIKNVSLLYDEELKTVRLAPAYDILSTVIYTSSTRDMAFSIGNEYDIKKITRDSFRREAANIGLGEQMAMKRFDYLANAFPDALNKACDELLGKGFNKAIDIYERIRDRRREFIS
;
A
#
# COMPACT_ATOMS: atom_id res chain seq x y z
N MET A 1 -19.94 7.97 -23.66
CA MET A 1 -19.54 6.63 -23.21
C MET A 1 -18.03 6.62 -23.07
N ARG A 2 -17.48 6.32 -21.90
CA ARG A 2 -16.04 6.13 -21.73
C ARG A 2 -15.68 4.70 -22.04
N ASN A 3 -14.52 4.53 -22.66
CA ASN A 3 -13.92 3.25 -22.98
C ASN A 3 -12.47 3.28 -22.48
N LEU A 4 -12.22 2.61 -21.33
CA LEU A 4 -10.90 2.58 -20.73
C LEU A 4 -10.29 1.21 -20.98
N GLY A 5 -9.16 1.18 -21.69
CA GLY A 5 -8.37 -0.03 -21.91
C GLY A 5 -7.62 -0.44 -20.64
N VAL A 6 -7.73 -1.72 -20.28
CA VAL A 6 -7.04 -2.31 -19.12
C VAL A 6 -5.89 -3.18 -19.63
N TRP A 7 -4.71 -2.89 -19.12
CA TRP A 7 -3.46 -3.59 -19.44
C TRP A 7 -2.81 -4.12 -18.17
N ILE A 8 -2.06 -5.19 -18.29
CA ILE A 8 -1.23 -5.73 -17.21
C ILE A 8 0.15 -6.09 -17.75
N GLU A 9 1.19 -5.94 -16.93
CA GLU A 9 2.52 -6.40 -17.30
C GLU A 9 2.69 -7.87 -16.88
N ILE A 10 3.00 -8.74 -17.84
CA ILE A 10 3.27 -10.17 -17.64
C ILE A 10 4.63 -10.48 -18.25
N GLY A 11 5.58 -10.96 -17.44
CA GLY A 11 6.93 -11.25 -17.93
C GLY A 11 7.65 -10.06 -18.58
N GLY A 12 7.35 -8.83 -18.15
CA GLY A 12 7.90 -7.59 -18.70
C GLY A 12 7.22 -7.09 -19.97
N LEU A 13 6.12 -7.75 -20.42
CA LEU A 13 5.36 -7.35 -21.58
C LEU A 13 4.00 -6.78 -21.20
N GLN A 14 3.68 -5.58 -21.72
CA GLN A 14 2.36 -4.97 -21.56
C GLN A 14 1.35 -5.76 -22.38
N THR A 15 0.40 -6.39 -21.71
CA THR A 15 -0.64 -7.25 -22.29
C THR A 15 -2.01 -6.59 -22.13
N TYR A 16 -2.74 -6.44 -23.22
CA TYR A 16 -4.11 -5.97 -23.17
C TYR A 16 -5.02 -7.06 -22.60
N VAL A 17 -5.74 -6.71 -21.54
CA VAL A 17 -6.55 -7.65 -20.76
C VAL A 17 -8.03 -7.52 -21.09
N GLY A 18 -8.48 -6.29 -21.33
CA GLY A 18 -9.90 -5.99 -21.53
C GLY A 18 -10.19 -4.52 -21.36
N ARG A 19 -11.42 -4.19 -21.06
CA ARG A 19 -11.88 -2.79 -21.01
C ARG A 19 -12.95 -2.53 -19.97
N ILE A 20 -13.01 -1.29 -19.51
CA ILE A 20 -14.12 -0.77 -18.70
C ILE A 20 -14.96 0.12 -19.61
N ILE A 21 -16.25 -0.19 -19.72
CA ILE A 21 -17.20 0.58 -20.54
C ILE A 21 -18.31 1.10 -19.63
N GLY A 22 -18.60 2.39 -19.72
CA GLY A 22 -19.72 3.04 -19.04
C GLY A 22 -19.87 4.50 -19.47
N GLU A 23 -21.06 5.06 -19.30
CA GLU A 23 -21.29 6.51 -19.45
C GLU A 23 -20.95 7.24 -18.15
N LYS A 24 -21.31 6.60 -17.03
CA LYS A 24 -21.08 7.06 -15.67
C LYS A 24 -20.52 5.94 -14.82
N GLU A 25 -20.14 6.29 -13.61
CA GLU A 25 -19.65 5.32 -12.60
C GLU A 25 -20.72 4.28 -12.20
N GLU A 26 -22.02 4.64 -12.30
CA GLU A 26 -23.12 3.75 -11.91
C GLU A 26 -23.46 2.69 -12.96
N ASP A 27 -22.91 2.78 -14.17
CA ASP A 27 -23.15 1.80 -15.24
C ASP A 27 -21.88 1.13 -15.78
N ALA A 28 -20.72 1.53 -15.28
CA ALA A 28 -19.43 1.04 -15.75
C ALA A 28 -19.18 -0.44 -15.40
N ARG A 29 -18.79 -1.21 -16.41
CA ARG A 29 -18.52 -2.64 -16.29
C ARG A 29 -17.20 -3.00 -16.94
N PHE A 30 -16.42 -3.81 -16.25
CA PHE A 30 -15.21 -4.43 -16.79
C PHE A 30 -15.57 -5.74 -17.51
N SER A 31 -14.91 -5.98 -18.62
CA SER A 31 -14.93 -7.27 -19.31
C SER A 31 -13.54 -7.63 -19.83
N TYR A 32 -13.18 -8.89 -19.71
CA TYR A 32 -11.99 -9.42 -20.36
C TYR A 32 -12.18 -9.41 -21.88
N ALA A 33 -11.11 -9.16 -22.62
CA ALA A 33 -11.11 -9.30 -24.07
C ALA A 33 -11.14 -10.78 -24.48
N GLU A 34 -11.85 -11.09 -25.54
CA GLU A 34 -11.97 -12.47 -26.04
C GLU A 34 -10.61 -13.04 -26.47
N GLU A 35 -9.77 -12.21 -27.09
CA GLU A 35 -8.41 -12.56 -27.48
C GLU A 35 -7.52 -12.86 -26.26
N TYR A 36 -7.71 -12.13 -25.16
CA TYR A 36 -6.99 -12.41 -23.93
C TYR A 36 -7.44 -13.74 -23.32
N LEU A 37 -8.76 -13.98 -23.22
CA LEU A 37 -9.33 -15.21 -22.65
C LEU A 37 -8.90 -16.47 -23.41
N SER A 38 -8.75 -16.38 -24.73
CA SER A 38 -8.31 -17.48 -25.58
C SER A 38 -6.79 -17.71 -25.59
N GLY A 39 -6.04 -16.76 -25.01
CA GLY A 39 -4.58 -16.81 -24.98
C GLY A 39 -4.02 -17.73 -23.88
N ASN A 40 -2.89 -18.38 -24.15
CA ASN A 40 -2.23 -19.28 -23.20
C ASN A 40 -1.69 -18.56 -21.92
N ILE A 41 -1.53 -17.24 -22.00
CA ILE A 41 -1.03 -16.40 -20.89
C ILE A 41 -2.15 -15.80 -20.05
N ALA A 42 -3.42 -16.07 -20.39
CA ALA A 42 -4.55 -15.54 -19.67
C ALA A 42 -4.49 -15.87 -18.17
N ARG A 43 -4.55 -14.84 -17.32
CA ARG A 43 -4.60 -14.92 -15.86
C ARG A 43 -5.59 -13.90 -15.34
N PRO A 44 -6.30 -14.17 -14.24
CA PRO A 44 -7.16 -13.17 -13.63
C PRO A 44 -6.33 -11.98 -13.12
N ILE A 45 -6.86 -10.77 -13.28
CA ILE A 45 -6.24 -9.55 -12.72
C ILE A 45 -6.53 -9.38 -11.22
N SER A 46 -7.42 -10.17 -10.67
CA SER A 46 -7.78 -10.19 -9.25
C SER A 46 -8.39 -11.53 -8.89
N ILE A 47 -8.22 -11.93 -7.63
CA ILE A 47 -8.92 -13.08 -7.06
C ILE A 47 -10.44 -12.92 -7.18
N HIS A 48 -10.93 -11.68 -7.00
CA HIS A 48 -12.35 -11.34 -7.08
C HIS A 48 -12.86 -11.21 -8.53
N LEU A 49 -11.98 -11.00 -9.50
CA LEU A 49 -12.31 -10.90 -10.93
C LEU A 49 -11.74 -12.09 -11.72
N PRO A 50 -12.26 -13.32 -11.51
CA PRO A 50 -11.76 -14.50 -12.21
C PRO A 50 -11.99 -14.39 -13.72
N LEU A 51 -11.26 -15.18 -14.52
CA LEU A 51 -11.47 -15.20 -15.97
C LEU A 51 -12.93 -15.55 -16.28
N SER A 52 -13.60 -14.68 -17.04
CA SER A 52 -15.02 -14.78 -17.41
C SER A 52 -15.26 -14.16 -18.79
N ALA A 53 -16.08 -14.83 -19.59
CA ALA A 53 -16.57 -14.28 -20.85
C ALA A 53 -17.65 -13.21 -20.65
N ASN A 54 -18.27 -13.18 -19.47
CA ASN A 54 -19.30 -12.22 -19.13
C ASN A 54 -18.67 -10.96 -18.49
N ALA A 55 -19.26 -9.79 -18.74
CA ALA A 55 -18.92 -8.57 -18.03
C ALA A 55 -19.23 -8.70 -16.54
N PHE A 56 -18.38 -8.13 -15.70
CA PHE A 56 -18.58 -8.07 -14.26
C PHE A 56 -19.69 -7.08 -13.88
N SER A 57 -20.22 -7.21 -12.68
CA SER A 57 -21.17 -6.25 -12.13
C SER A 57 -20.54 -4.85 -12.01
N VAL A 58 -21.37 -3.84 -11.86
CA VAL A 58 -20.91 -2.46 -11.61
C VAL A 58 -20.12 -2.41 -10.29
N ASP A 59 -20.62 -3.08 -9.25
CA ASP A 59 -19.99 -3.10 -7.94
C ASP A 59 -18.63 -3.84 -7.96
N ASP A 60 -18.55 -5.02 -8.58
CA ASP A 60 -17.28 -5.76 -8.71
C ASP A 60 -16.24 -4.94 -9.48
N THR A 61 -16.67 -4.30 -10.58
CA THR A 61 -15.80 -3.40 -11.35
C THR A 61 -15.32 -2.24 -10.50
N ARG A 62 -16.22 -1.55 -9.82
CA ARG A 62 -15.89 -0.39 -9.00
C ARG A 62 -14.98 -0.77 -7.84
N ASN A 63 -15.28 -1.84 -7.11
CA ASN A 63 -14.52 -2.27 -5.93
C ASN A 63 -13.05 -2.55 -6.25
N PHE A 64 -12.76 -3.13 -7.43
CA PHE A 64 -11.38 -3.34 -7.86
C PHE A 64 -10.72 -2.04 -8.36
N PHE A 65 -11.33 -1.36 -9.35
CA PHE A 65 -10.67 -0.28 -10.07
C PHE A 65 -10.63 1.04 -9.28
N GLU A 66 -11.65 1.36 -8.49
CA GLU A 66 -11.62 2.50 -7.57
C GLU A 66 -10.56 2.30 -6.48
N GLY A 67 -10.28 1.03 -6.09
CA GLY A 67 -9.23 0.66 -5.16
C GLY A 67 -7.83 1.10 -5.60
N LEU A 68 -7.60 1.32 -6.89
CA LEU A 68 -6.32 1.80 -7.44
C LEU A 68 -6.09 3.31 -7.25
N LEU A 69 -7.12 4.08 -6.88
CA LEU A 69 -7.09 5.55 -6.85
C LEU A 69 -6.68 6.12 -5.48
N PRO A 70 -6.16 7.36 -5.45
CA PRO A 70 -5.99 8.10 -4.20
C PRO A 70 -7.30 8.24 -3.43
N GLU A 71 -7.19 8.45 -2.12
CA GLU A 71 -8.32 8.65 -1.22
C GLU A 71 -8.28 10.04 -0.56
N GLY A 72 -9.35 10.39 0.13
CA GLY A 72 -9.40 11.53 1.04
C GLY A 72 -9.08 12.88 0.38
N PHE A 73 -8.16 13.63 0.99
CA PHE A 73 -7.83 14.99 0.54
C PHE A 73 -7.07 14.97 -0.80
N THR A 74 -6.11 14.06 -0.98
CA THR A 74 -5.34 13.94 -2.23
C THR A 74 -6.28 13.69 -3.43
N ARG A 75 -7.28 12.83 -3.28
CA ARG A 75 -8.29 12.57 -4.32
C ARG A 75 -9.04 13.84 -4.73
N ARG A 76 -9.45 14.67 -3.77
CA ARG A 76 -10.15 15.94 -4.07
C ARG A 76 -9.25 16.95 -4.79
N CYS A 77 -7.98 17.06 -4.36
CA CYS A 77 -7.02 17.93 -5.04
C CYS A 77 -6.79 17.48 -6.48
N VAL A 78 -6.54 16.20 -6.72
CA VAL A 78 -6.36 15.62 -8.05
C VAL A 78 -7.61 15.84 -8.92
N ALA A 79 -8.80 15.59 -8.38
CA ALA A 79 -10.06 15.83 -9.10
C ALA A 79 -10.20 17.29 -9.52
N GLY A 80 -9.82 18.23 -8.65
CA GLY A 80 -9.79 19.67 -8.98
C GLY A 80 -8.83 19.99 -10.12
N LEU A 81 -7.61 19.43 -10.11
CA LEU A 81 -6.61 19.62 -11.16
C LEU A 81 -7.04 18.99 -12.50
N LEU A 82 -7.74 17.86 -12.46
CA LEU A 82 -8.30 17.20 -13.64
C LEU A 82 -9.67 17.78 -14.08
N HIS A 83 -10.17 18.80 -13.39
CA HIS A 83 -11.49 19.41 -13.65
C HIS A 83 -12.63 18.38 -13.70
N THR A 84 -12.62 17.42 -12.76
CA THR A 84 -13.62 16.35 -12.67
C THR A 84 -14.20 16.22 -11.25
N ASP A 85 -15.31 15.48 -11.11
CA ASP A 85 -15.87 15.14 -9.79
C ASP A 85 -14.98 14.09 -9.10
N ALA A 86 -14.70 14.30 -7.80
CA ALA A 86 -13.93 13.36 -7.00
C ALA A 86 -14.61 11.98 -6.86
N ASN A 87 -15.93 11.90 -7.02
CA ASN A 87 -16.67 10.64 -7.00
C ASN A 87 -16.58 9.88 -8.33
N ASN A 88 -16.29 10.58 -9.43
CA ASN A 88 -16.19 9.96 -10.76
C ASN A 88 -14.84 9.21 -10.91
N TYR A 89 -14.81 7.96 -10.42
CA TYR A 89 -13.60 7.13 -10.47
C TYR A 89 -13.11 6.85 -11.91
N LEU A 90 -14.00 6.78 -12.90
CA LEU A 90 -13.63 6.60 -14.31
C LEU A 90 -12.81 7.77 -14.85
N SER A 91 -13.23 9.00 -14.50
CA SER A 91 -12.50 10.21 -14.93
C SER A 91 -11.12 10.30 -14.26
N LEU A 92 -11.04 9.91 -12.99
CA LEU A 92 -9.77 9.84 -12.28
C LEU A 92 -8.85 8.76 -12.85
N LEU A 93 -9.36 7.57 -13.17
CA LEU A 93 -8.60 6.51 -13.84
C LEU A 93 -8.09 6.94 -15.21
N ALA A 94 -8.92 7.64 -16.01
CA ALA A 94 -8.49 8.17 -17.29
C ALA A 94 -7.31 9.15 -17.16
N GLY A 95 -7.27 9.95 -16.09
CA GLY A 95 -6.19 10.92 -15.83
C GLY A 95 -4.95 10.34 -15.18
N LEU A 96 -5.10 9.33 -14.30
CA LEU A 96 -4.01 8.81 -13.46
C LEU A 96 -3.57 7.38 -13.82
N GLY A 97 -4.33 6.64 -14.60
CA GLY A 97 -4.18 5.19 -14.73
C GLY A 97 -2.92 4.70 -15.47
N ASN A 98 -2.05 5.58 -15.95
CA ASN A 98 -0.85 5.18 -16.67
C ASN A 98 0.20 4.48 -15.78
N GLU A 99 0.21 4.78 -14.48
CA GLU A 99 1.07 4.14 -13.48
C GLU A 99 0.27 3.88 -12.21
N CYS A 100 -0.14 2.63 -11.99
CA CYS A 100 -0.87 2.20 -10.80
C CYS A 100 0.01 1.40 -9.82
N LEU A 101 -0.56 1.04 -8.68
CA LEU A 101 -0.01 -0.03 -7.86
C LEU A 101 -0.09 -1.35 -8.63
N GLY A 102 0.89 -2.21 -8.37
CA GLY A 102 1.00 -3.47 -9.10
C GLY A 102 1.41 -3.28 -10.56
N ALA A 103 0.93 -4.16 -11.41
CA ALA A 103 1.24 -4.23 -12.83
C ALA A 103 0.14 -3.67 -13.74
N ILE A 104 -0.95 -3.17 -13.16
CA ILE A 104 -2.11 -2.64 -13.90
C ILE A 104 -1.77 -1.27 -14.51
N LYS A 105 -2.23 -1.08 -15.73
CA LYS A 105 -2.23 0.20 -16.43
C LYS A 105 -3.61 0.41 -17.07
N ILE A 106 -4.14 1.62 -16.91
CA ILE A 106 -5.41 2.03 -17.51
C ILE A 106 -5.12 3.11 -18.55
N THR A 107 -5.72 2.97 -19.74
CA THR A 107 -5.56 3.94 -20.84
C THR A 107 -6.92 4.41 -21.32
N ASP A 108 -7.06 5.69 -21.58
CA ASP A 108 -8.21 6.24 -22.31
C ASP A 108 -7.79 6.41 -23.77
N GLU A 109 -8.54 5.83 -24.69
CA GLU A 109 -8.28 5.91 -26.14
C GLU A 109 -8.34 7.36 -26.66
N ASN A 110 -9.01 8.26 -25.91
CA ASN A 110 -9.14 9.68 -26.27
C ASN A 110 -8.00 10.55 -25.74
N ASN A 111 -7.13 10.03 -24.88
CA ASN A 111 -6.01 10.78 -24.30
C ASN A 111 -4.76 10.66 -25.19
N GLU A 112 -4.00 11.75 -25.26
CA GLU A 112 -2.69 11.74 -25.91
C GLU A 112 -1.74 10.73 -25.23
N VAL A 113 -0.99 10.01 -26.04
CA VAL A 113 0.03 9.09 -25.54
C VAL A 113 1.21 9.90 -25.03
N VAL A 114 1.38 9.98 -23.72
CA VAL A 114 2.56 10.58 -23.10
C VAL A 114 3.69 9.55 -23.11
N ASN A 115 4.81 9.90 -23.74
CA ASN A 115 5.99 9.03 -23.75
C ASN A 115 6.56 8.85 -22.35
N ALA A 116 7.03 7.62 -22.09
CA ALA A 116 7.69 7.31 -20.84
C ALA A 116 9.02 8.07 -20.73
N ASP A 117 9.20 8.81 -19.64
CA ASP A 117 10.38 9.64 -19.38
C ASP A 117 10.66 9.76 -17.88
N TYR A 118 11.88 10.17 -17.53
CA TYR A 118 12.31 10.51 -16.16
C TYR A 118 12.86 11.92 -16.13
N GLN A 119 12.13 12.84 -15.49
CA GLN A 119 12.58 14.20 -15.26
C GLN A 119 13.35 14.28 -13.94
N LYS A 120 14.63 14.65 -13.99
CA LYS A 120 15.42 14.87 -12.78
C LYS A 120 14.80 15.97 -11.93
N LEU A 121 14.67 15.73 -10.63
CA LEU A 121 14.25 16.72 -9.65
C LEU A 121 15.47 17.41 -9.05
N THR A 122 15.38 18.71 -8.84
CA THR A 122 16.33 19.49 -8.08
C THR A 122 16.15 19.26 -6.57
N ILE A 123 17.16 19.61 -5.78
CA ILE A 123 17.05 19.57 -4.30
C ILE A 123 15.93 20.48 -3.82
N ASP A 124 15.74 21.64 -4.46
CA ASP A 124 14.68 22.59 -4.11
C ASP A 124 13.29 21.99 -4.36
N GLU A 125 13.06 21.28 -5.48
CA GLU A 125 11.79 20.60 -5.76
C GLU A 125 11.52 19.49 -4.74
N VAL A 126 12.53 18.70 -4.33
CA VAL A 126 12.37 17.69 -3.28
C VAL A 126 12.09 18.35 -1.93
N SER A 127 12.73 19.50 -1.64
CA SER A 127 12.49 20.29 -0.42
C SER A 127 11.07 20.87 -0.40
N GLN A 128 10.58 21.34 -1.55
CA GLN A 128 9.23 21.85 -1.69
C GLN A 128 8.20 20.76 -1.45
N LEU A 129 8.42 19.53 -1.95
CA LEU A 129 7.58 18.37 -1.66
C LEU A 129 7.44 18.10 -0.16
N ALA A 130 8.53 18.26 0.61
CA ALA A 130 8.50 18.08 2.07
C ALA A 130 7.67 19.17 2.76
N ARG A 131 7.78 20.44 2.32
CA ARG A 131 7.17 21.62 2.97
C ARG A 131 5.73 21.88 2.59
N GLU A 132 5.39 21.75 1.31
CA GLU A 132 4.06 22.15 0.79
C GLU A 132 3.02 21.05 0.87
N GLY A 133 3.43 19.85 1.17
CA GLY A 133 2.53 18.78 1.57
C GLY A 133 1.63 18.27 0.44
N ALA A 134 0.34 18.08 0.77
CA ALA A 134 -0.61 17.38 -0.09
C ALA A 134 -0.96 18.12 -1.40
N MET A 135 -0.78 19.44 -1.48
CA MET A 135 -1.04 20.18 -2.73
C MET A 135 0.04 19.92 -3.77
N GLU A 136 1.31 20.05 -3.39
CA GLU A 136 2.44 19.73 -4.26
C GLU A 136 2.41 18.25 -4.68
N THR A 137 2.10 17.37 -3.74
CA THR A 137 1.88 15.94 -4.04
C THR A 137 0.81 15.75 -5.12
N ALA A 138 -0.33 16.44 -5.03
CA ALA A 138 -1.41 16.32 -6.01
C ALA A 138 -0.98 16.81 -7.40
N GLU A 139 -0.20 17.91 -7.48
CA GLU A 139 0.37 18.38 -8.73
C GLU A 139 1.35 17.38 -9.34
N LEU A 140 2.28 16.82 -8.56
CA LEU A 140 3.23 15.82 -9.03
C LEU A 140 2.52 14.52 -9.47
N VAL A 141 1.53 14.06 -8.71
CA VAL A 141 0.67 12.91 -9.05
C VAL A 141 -0.02 13.14 -10.39
N THR A 142 -0.58 14.34 -10.60
CA THR A 142 -1.27 14.67 -11.85
C THR A 142 -0.29 14.78 -13.02
N LYS A 143 0.87 15.46 -12.84
CA LYS A 143 1.91 15.58 -13.85
C LYS A 143 2.54 14.25 -14.26
N SER A 144 2.63 13.30 -13.32
CA SER A 144 3.18 11.95 -13.55
C SER A 144 2.17 10.94 -14.07
N HIS A 145 0.87 11.28 -14.07
CA HIS A 145 -0.24 10.34 -14.35
C HIS A 145 -0.20 9.09 -13.46
N LEU A 146 0.26 9.25 -12.22
CA LEU A 146 0.47 8.19 -11.25
C LEU A 146 -0.72 8.04 -10.32
N SER A 147 -1.20 6.81 -10.14
CA SER A 147 -2.23 6.48 -9.16
C SER A 147 -1.65 5.67 -8.00
N LEU A 148 -1.66 6.25 -6.78
CA LEU A 148 -1.30 5.56 -5.55
C LEU A 148 -2.47 5.64 -4.56
N THR A 149 -2.82 4.52 -3.96
CA THR A 149 -3.94 4.42 -3.01
C THR A 149 -3.60 5.04 -1.65
N GLY A 150 -4.64 5.41 -0.89
CA GLY A 150 -4.54 5.88 0.50
C GLY A 150 -4.79 7.36 0.69
N ALA A 151 -5.02 7.76 1.95
CA ALA A 151 -5.46 9.11 2.34
C ALA A 151 -4.31 10.10 2.60
N SER A 152 -3.10 9.61 2.91
CA SER A 152 -1.92 10.46 3.10
C SER A 152 -1.35 10.94 1.77
N GLY A 153 -0.79 12.16 1.75
CA GLY A 153 -0.06 12.67 0.60
C GLY A 153 1.14 11.78 0.30
N LYS A 154 1.16 11.15 -0.87
CA LYS A 154 2.25 10.31 -1.33
C LYS A 154 2.41 10.39 -2.85
N VAL A 155 3.65 10.32 -3.29
CA VAL A 155 4.01 10.37 -4.72
C VAL A 155 4.97 9.24 -5.05
N GLY A 156 4.86 8.69 -6.26
CA GLY A 156 5.83 7.74 -6.77
C GLY A 156 6.97 8.45 -7.47
N LEU A 157 8.18 8.26 -7.00
CA LEU A 157 9.40 8.81 -7.60
C LEU A 157 10.34 7.68 -8.01
N TYR A 158 11.21 7.96 -8.96
CA TYR A 158 12.33 7.09 -9.25
C TYR A 158 13.56 7.60 -8.50
N TYR A 159 14.22 6.72 -7.75
CA TYR A 159 15.47 7.01 -7.06
C TYR A 159 16.64 6.27 -7.70
N ASP A 160 17.64 7.01 -8.14
CA ASP A 160 18.91 6.45 -8.59
C ASP A 160 19.85 6.28 -7.40
N GLU A 161 19.98 5.05 -6.92
CA GLU A 161 20.81 4.70 -5.75
C GLU A 161 22.30 5.03 -5.97
N ASN A 162 22.78 5.02 -7.22
CA ASN A 162 24.19 5.28 -7.54
C ASN A 162 24.54 6.76 -7.41
N ASN A 163 23.68 7.64 -7.96
CA ASN A 163 23.90 9.08 -7.97
C ASN A 163 23.17 9.79 -6.81
N LYS A 164 22.30 9.08 -6.09
CA LYS A 164 21.42 9.62 -5.03
C LYS A 164 20.49 10.73 -5.55
N ASP A 165 20.08 10.59 -6.81
CA ASP A 165 19.21 11.55 -7.49
C ASP A 165 17.75 11.07 -7.53
N TRP A 166 16.84 12.03 -7.44
CA TRP A 166 15.40 11.79 -7.57
C TRP A 166 14.90 12.22 -8.95
N TYR A 167 13.97 11.46 -9.49
CA TYR A 167 13.32 11.75 -10.77
C TYR A 167 11.81 11.60 -10.67
N LEU A 168 11.08 12.50 -11.33
CA LEU A 168 9.64 12.39 -11.55
C LEU A 168 9.40 11.50 -12.78
N PRO A 169 8.74 10.34 -12.62
CA PRO A 169 8.33 9.53 -13.75
C PRO A 169 7.24 10.25 -14.55
N LYS A 170 7.28 10.14 -15.88
CA LYS A 170 6.27 10.69 -16.80
C LYS A 170 5.70 9.60 -17.71
N GLY A 171 4.45 9.78 -18.09
CA GLY A 171 3.72 8.84 -18.94
C GLY A 171 3.60 7.47 -18.28
N SER A 172 4.17 6.45 -18.92
CA SER A 172 4.15 5.07 -18.39
C SER A 172 5.46 4.65 -17.73
N ALA A 173 6.37 5.59 -17.43
CA ALA A 173 7.61 5.28 -16.72
C ALA A 173 7.32 4.85 -15.27
N PRO A 174 7.80 3.67 -14.81
CA PRO A 174 7.52 3.21 -13.46
C PRO A 174 8.36 3.92 -12.40
N SER A 175 7.73 4.25 -11.27
CA SER A 175 8.43 4.70 -10.06
C SER A 175 9.13 3.53 -9.36
N THR A 176 10.18 3.82 -8.57
CA THR A 176 10.89 2.83 -7.73
C THR A 176 10.58 2.96 -6.26
N HIS A 177 10.15 4.15 -5.83
CA HIS A 177 9.86 4.47 -4.44
C HIS A 177 8.50 5.17 -4.31
N ILE A 178 7.85 4.94 -3.18
CA ILE A 178 6.74 5.75 -2.70
C ILE A 178 7.31 6.71 -1.66
N VAL A 179 7.12 8.01 -1.89
CA VAL A 179 7.59 9.07 -1.01
C VAL A 179 6.39 9.70 -0.33
N LYS A 180 6.43 9.73 1.01
CA LYS A 180 5.40 10.32 1.87
C LYS A 180 5.99 11.53 2.60
N GLN A 181 5.20 12.58 2.70
CA GLN A 181 5.54 13.78 3.46
C GLN A 181 4.99 13.75 4.88
N SER A 182 5.48 14.66 5.70
CA SER A 182 4.92 14.93 7.02
C SER A 182 3.48 15.44 6.94
N HIS A 183 2.76 15.39 8.02
CA HIS A 183 1.35 15.78 8.10
C HIS A 183 1.12 16.80 9.21
N VAL A 184 0.53 17.95 8.88
CA VAL A 184 0.33 19.08 9.80
C VAL A 184 -0.42 18.74 11.09
N ARG A 185 -1.19 17.67 11.13
CA ARG A 185 -1.96 17.23 12.31
C ARG A 185 -1.34 16.06 13.07
N LEU A 186 -0.32 15.41 12.52
CA LEU A 186 0.29 14.20 13.07
C LEU A 186 1.80 14.41 13.17
N ASP A 187 2.20 15.15 14.21
CA ASP A 187 3.58 15.50 14.46
C ASP A 187 4.50 14.28 14.51
N GLY A 188 5.57 14.32 13.72
CA GLY A 188 6.58 13.25 13.62
C GLY A 188 6.12 12.00 12.87
N ILE A 189 5.09 12.08 12.01
CA ILE A 189 4.53 10.87 11.34
C ILE A 189 5.57 10.13 10.48
N VAL A 190 6.47 10.85 9.79
CA VAL A 190 7.56 10.27 8.99
C VAL A 190 8.49 9.45 9.88
N THR A 191 8.92 10.04 10.99
CA THR A 191 9.79 9.36 11.97
C THR A 191 9.08 8.19 12.64
N ASN A 192 7.78 8.34 12.94
CA ASN A 192 6.96 7.29 13.53
C ASN A 192 6.86 6.08 12.60
N GLU A 193 6.51 6.29 11.34
CA GLU A 193 6.41 5.18 10.38
C GLU A 193 7.78 4.51 10.18
N GLN A 194 8.87 5.29 10.05
CA GLN A 194 10.21 4.73 9.93
C GLN A 194 10.63 3.92 11.15
N LEU A 195 10.37 4.43 12.38
CA LEU A 195 10.66 3.73 13.63
C LEU A 195 9.88 2.40 13.70
N CYS A 196 8.60 2.42 13.37
CA CYS A 196 7.76 1.23 13.40
C CYS A 196 8.16 0.20 12.35
N MET A 197 8.48 0.63 11.13
CA MET A 197 8.98 -0.25 10.06
C MET A 197 10.30 -0.91 10.47
N MET A 198 11.27 -0.14 10.99
CA MET A 198 12.54 -0.69 11.49
C MET A 198 12.32 -1.68 12.65
N THR A 199 11.40 -1.37 13.55
CA THR A 199 11.03 -2.28 14.65
C THR A 199 10.48 -3.59 14.12
N ALA A 200 9.58 -3.55 13.13
CA ALA A 200 9.04 -4.74 12.47
C ALA A 200 10.17 -5.59 11.83
N GLY A 201 11.09 -4.94 11.09
CA GLY A 201 12.24 -5.60 10.51
C GLY A 201 13.17 -6.24 11.55
N ASN A 202 13.44 -5.54 12.67
CA ASN A 202 14.23 -6.08 13.79
C ASN A 202 13.57 -7.32 14.46
N MET A 203 12.25 -7.48 14.32
CA MET A 203 11.50 -8.64 14.79
C MET A 203 11.37 -9.76 13.74
N GLY A 204 11.98 -9.57 12.55
CA GLY A 204 11.95 -10.55 11.46
C GLY A 204 10.66 -10.54 10.63
N ILE A 205 9.85 -9.49 10.72
CA ILE A 205 8.71 -9.26 9.83
C ILE A 205 9.26 -8.75 8.49
N GLU A 206 8.81 -9.36 7.39
CA GLU A 206 9.20 -8.93 6.05
C GLU A 206 8.60 -7.57 5.73
N ILE A 207 9.46 -6.57 5.52
CA ILE A 207 9.10 -5.18 5.20
C ILE A 207 9.88 -4.73 3.95
N PRO A 208 9.37 -3.76 3.16
CA PRO A 208 10.18 -3.11 2.13
C PRO A 208 11.27 -2.24 2.75
N GLU A 209 12.37 -2.05 2.04
CA GLU A 209 13.39 -1.08 2.43
C GLU A 209 12.79 0.32 2.51
N SER A 210 13.08 1.04 3.59
CA SER A 210 12.64 2.41 3.79
C SER A 210 13.70 3.26 4.49
N PHE A 211 13.69 4.56 4.21
CA PHE A 211 14.60 5.51 4.82
C PHE A 211 13.99 6.93 4.86
N ILE A 212 14.49 7.74 5.78
CA ILE A 212 14.12 9.15 5.86
C ILE A 212 15.02 9.95 4.91
N VAL A 213 14.42 10.71 4.00
CA VAL A 213 15.08 11.73 3.19
C VAL A 213 15.03 13.04 3.98
N ASN A 214 16.21 13.53 4.38
CA ASN A 214 16.33 14.79 5.09
C ASN A 214 16.79 15.89 4.10
N VAL A 215 15.98 16.94 3.94
CA VAL A 215 16.24 18.08 3.06
C VAL A 215 16.61 19.35 3.82
N GLY A 216 16.89 19.25 5.13
CA GLY A 216 17.23 20.36 5.99
C GLY A 216 17.92 19.90 7.28
N ASP A 217 17.45 20.38 8.42
CA ASP A 217 18.00 20.12 9.76
C ASP A 217 17.30 18.92 10.47
N GLY A 218 16.41 18.20 9.78
CA GLY A 218 15.68 17.05 10.31
C GLY A 218 14.42 17.40 11.07
N ARG A 219 13.90 18.62 10.90
CA ARG A 219 12.58 19.02 11.41
C ARG A 219 11.47 18.29 10.65
N ASP A 220 10.30 18.23 11.24
CA ASP A 220 9.17 17.44 10.67
C ASP A 220 8.78 17.90 9.25
N GLU A 221 8.85 19.21 8.98
CA GLU A 221 8.60 19.80 7.67
C GLU A 221 9.77 19.67 6.67
N GLU A 222 10.87 19.06 7.08
CA GLU A 222 12.10 18.90 6.26
C GLU A 222 12.43 17.43 5.99
N VAL A 223 11.53 16.53 6.35
CA VAL A 223 11.74 15.08 6.19
C VAL A 223 10.64 14.44 5.34
N LEU A 224 11.04 13.47 4.54
CA LEU A 224 10.17 12.61 3.76
C LEU A 224 10.48 11.17 4.09
N LEU A 225 9.47 10.30 4.10
CA LEU A 225 9.67 8.86 4.14
C LEU A 225 9.72 8.31 2.72
N ALA A 226 10.81 7.68 2.35
CA ALA A 226 10.94 6.96 1.09
C ALA A 226 10.87 5.46 1.36
N THR A 227 9.93 4.77 0.72
CA THR A 227 9.75 3.32 0.79
C THR A 227 9.95 2.72 -0.59
N LYS A 228 10.89 1.81 -0.73
CA LYS A 228 11.15 1.09 -1.97
C LYS A 228 9.95 0.23 -2.35
N ARG A 229 9.51 0.32 -3.57
CA ARG A 229 8.36 -0.45 -4.06
C ARG A 229 8.74 -1.92 -4.21
N TYR A 230 8.08 -2.79 -3.45
CA TYR A 230 8.25 -4.24 -3.54
C TYR A 230 7.61 -4.84 -4.81
N ASP A 231 6.69 -4.09 -5.45
CA ASP A 231 6.05 -4.44 -6.71
C ASP A 231 6.83 -3.91 -7.94
N ARG A 232 8.10 -3.57 -7.75
CA ARG A 232 9.03 -3.15 -8.81
C ARG A 232 10.33 -3.93 -8.68
N ALA A 233 10.72 -4.60 -9.76
CA ALA A 233 11.94 -5.39 -9.79
C ALA A 233 12.93 -4.86 -10.85
N ILE A 234 14.16 -4.62 -10.44
CA ILE A 234 15.26 -4.25 -11.36
C ILE A 234 16.06 -5.50 -11.67
N LYS A 235 16.25 -5.78 -12.96
CA LYS A 235 17.04 -6.91 -13.47
C LYS A 235 18.07 -6.42 -14.46
N ASP A 236 19.12 -7.21 -14.66
CA ASP A 236 20.12 -6.96 -15.70
C ASP A 236 19.50 -7.02 -17.10
N GLY A 237 19.98 -6.20 -18.03
CA GLY A 237 19.53 -6.17 -19.42
C GLY A 237 18.20 -5.45 -19.67
N LEU A 238 17.66 -4.74 -18.67
CA LEU A 238 16.42 -3.96 -18.81
C LEU A 238 16.56 -2.81 -19.81
N LYS A 239 15.41 -2.44 -20.38
CA LYS A 239 15.26 -1.19 -21.14
C LYS A 239 15.71 -0.02 -20.29
N LYS A 240 16.40 0.94 -20.90
CA LYS A 240 16.81 2.19 -20.26
C LYS A 240 16.05 3.37 -20.86
N ILE A 241 15.72 4.33 -20.00
CA ILE A 241 15.21 5.65 -20.35
C ILE A 241 16.18 6.66 -19.73
N ASN A 242 16.81 7.50 -20.55
CA ASN A 242 17.81 8.51 -20.12
C ASN A 242 18.97 7.89 -19.28
N GLY A 243 19.37 6.66 -19.60
CA GLY A 243 20.41 5.94 -18.87
C GLY A 243 19.93 5.20 -17.61
N LEU A 244 18.72 5.46 -17.14
CA LEU A 244 18.11 4.83 -15.96
C LEU A 244 17.43 3.51 -16.34
N SER A 245 17.62 2.47 -15.54
CA SER A 245 17.00 1.15 -15.75
C SER A 245 15.51 1.22 -15.46
N VAL A 246 14.67 0.73 -16.39
CA VAL A 246 13.22 0.70 -16.23
C VAL A 246 12.83 -0.57 -15.47
N PRO A 247 12.29 -0.49 -14.24
CA PRO A 247 11.92 -1.69 -13.49
C PRO A 247 10.72 -2.42 -14.10
N TYR A 248 10.68 -3.73 -13.91
CA TYR A 248 9.48 -4.54 -14.14
C TYR A 248 8.42 -4.21 -13.11
N ARG A 249 7.14 -4.29 -13.53
CA ARG A 249 6.01 -4.26 -12.61
C ARG A 249 5.62 -5.69 -12.22
N LEU A 250 5.58 -5.95 -10.92
CA LEU A 250 4.95 -7.13 -10.36
C LEU A 250 3.53 -6.78 -9.98
N HIS A 251 2.59 -7.65 -10.28
CA HIS A 251 1.20 -7.39 -9.94
C HIS A 251 0.97 -7.56 -8.44
N GLN A 252 0.13 -6.71 -7.89
CA GLN A 252 -0.38 -6.81 -6.52
C GLN A 252 -1.84 -6.38 -6.47
N GLU A 253 -2.55 -6.87 -5.50
CA GLU A 253 -3.86 -6.37 -5.09
C GLU A 253 -3.96 -6.32 -3.56
N ASP A 254 -4.63 -5.32 -3.01
CA ASP A 254 -4.93 -5.29 -1.58
C ASP A 254 -6.10 -6.23 -1.22
N PHE A 255 -6.29 -6.52 0.07
CA PHE A 255 -7.37 -7.42 0.46
C PHE A 255 -8.77 -6.83 0.27
N SER A 256 -8.94 -5.50 0.18
CA SER A 256 -10.21 -4.91 -0.24
C SER A 256 -10.55 -5.33 -1.68
N GLN A 257 -9.57 -5.28 -2.58
CA GLN A 257 -9.70 -5.74 -3.97
C GLN A 257 -9.92 -7.25 -4.06
N ALA A 258 -9.10 -8.04 -3.35
CA ALA A 258 -9.16 -9.51 -3.39
C ALA A 258 -10.47 -10.08 -2.81
N MET A 259 -11.07 -9.40 -1.83
CA MET A 259 -12.37 -9.77 -1.24
C MET A 259 -13.57 -9.14 -1.97
N GLY A 260 -13.34 -8.23 -2.92
CA GLY A 260 -14.41 -7.50 -3.58
C GLY A 260 -15.16 -6.53 -2.66
N ILE A 261 -14.48 -6.00 -1.63
CA ILE A 261 -15.05 -5.06 -0.68
C ILE A 261 -14.70 -3.65 -1.12
N SER A 262 -15.68 -2.74 -1.09
CA SER A 262 -15.46 -1.33 -1.44
C SER A 262 -14.39 -0.69 -0.56
N ALA A 263 -13.53 0.15 -1.15
CA ALA A 263 -12.56 0.96 -0.43
C ALA A 263 -13.18 1.84 0.67
N HIS A 264 -14.47 2.15 0.57
CA HIS A 264 -15.22 2.89 1.60
C HIS A 264 -15.51 2.04 2.84
N ASN A 265 -15.52 0.71 2.71
CA ASN A 265 -15.78 -0.25 3.78
C ASN A 265 -14.48 -0.93 4.26
N LYS A 266 -13.33 -0.24 4.14
CA LYS A 266 -12.03 -0.81 4.48
C LYS A 266 -11.82 -1.12 5.96
N TYR A 267 -12.58 -0.48 6.85
CA TYR A 267 -12.66 -0.80 8.28
C TYR A 267 -13.80 -1.79 8.54
N GLU A 268 -13.52 -2.81 9.32
CA GLU A 268 -14.54 -3.79 9.67
C GLU A 268 -15.64 -3.15 10.52
N SER A 269 -16.89 -3.51 10.24
CA SER A 269 -18.05 -3.21 11.09
C SER A 269 -18.83 -4.50 11.38
N ASP A 270 -19.56 -4.48 12.47
CA ASP A 270 -20.50 -5.53 12.83
C ASP A 270 -19.93 -6.97 12.87
N ASN A 271 -18.64 -7.09 13.19
CA ASN A 271 -17.93 -8.38 13.20
C ASN A 271 -18.06 -9.14 11.87
N ALA A 272 -17.88 -8.44 10.75
CA ALA A 272 -17.97 -9.02 9.42
C ALA A 272 -16.93 -10.13 9.14
N GLY A 273 -15.93 -10.28 10.02
CA GLY A 273 -14.95 -11.37 9.97
C GLY A 273 -13.88 -11.16 8.90
N TYR A 274 -13.43 -9.92 8.70
CA TYR A 274 -12.42 -9.61 7.68
C TYR A 274 -11.14 -10.42 7.85
N LEU A 275 -10.65 -10.54 9.07
CA LEU A 275 -9.43 -11.32 9.33
C LEU A 275 -9.60 -12.78 8.91
N LYS A 276 -10.76 -13.39 9.22
CA LYS A 276 -11.08 -14.75 8.78
C LYS A 276 -11.08 -14.88 7.26
N MET A 277 -11.73 -13.94 6.55
CA MET A 277 -11.77 -13.92 5.08
C MET A 277 -10.36 -13.80 4.47
N MET A 278 -9.51 -12.94 5.04
CA MET A 278 -8.11 -12.79 4.61
C MET A 278 -7.33 -14.10 4.78
N PHE A 279 -7.47 -14.79 5.92
CA PHE A 279 -6.83 -16.08 6.16
C PHE A 279 -7.37 -17.19 5.24
N GLU A 280 -8.64 -17.17 4.90
CA GLU A 280 -9.23 -18.10 3.93
C GLU A 280 -8.66 -17.90 2.53
N ILE A 281 -8.52 -16.66 2.08
CA ILE A 281 -7.88 -16.32 0.80
C ILE A 281 -6.42 -16.79 0.79
N ILE A 282 -5.64 -16.48 1.82
CA ILE A 282 -4.25 -16.93 1.93
C ILE A 282 -4.18 -18.47 1.86
N ARG A 283 -5.05 -19.16 2.59
CA ARG A 283 -5.08 -20.64 2.63
C ARG A 283 -5.38 -21.25 1.26
N GLN A 284 -6.25 -20.63 0.49
CA GLN A 284 -6.71 -21.16 -0.80
C GLN A 284 -5.83 -20.73 -1.98
N LYS A 285 -5.21 -19.57 -1.92
CA LYS A 285 -4.58 -18.93 -3.07
C LYS A 285 -3.06 -18.79 -2.97
N SER A 286 -2.50 -18.71 -1.75
CA SER A 286 -1.07 -18.54 -1.60
C SER A 286 -0.29 -19.77 -2.09
N PHE A 287 0.86 -19.51 -2.69
CA PHE A 287 1.84 -20.54 -3.08
C PHE A 287 2.42 -21.28 -1.84
N ASN A 288 2.56 -20.58 -0.72
CA ASN A 288 2.98 -21.18 0.55
C ASN A 288 2.03 -20.78 1.68
N PRO A 289 0.82 -21.40 1.74
CA PRO A 289 -0.23 -20.99 2.65
C PRO A 289 0.18 -21.01 4.13
N ILE A 290 1.00 -21.99 4.54
CA ILE A 290 1.43 -22.11 5.94
C ILE A 290 2.32 -20.93 6.33
N ALA A 291 3.32 -20.62 5.51
CA ALA A 291 4.23 -19.50 5.78
C ALA A 291 3.49 -18.16 5.76
N ASP A 292 2.61 -17.94 4.78
CA ASP A 292 1.91 -16.67 4.65
C ASP A 292 0.83 -16.47 5.74
N GLN A 293 0.16 -17.53 6.21
CA GLN A 293 -0.70 -17.43 7.39
C GLN A 293 0.09 -17.03 8.65
N LEU A 294 1.30 -17.57 8.82
CA LEU A 294 2.16 -17.19 9.94
C LEU A 294 2.64 -15.74 9.82
N LYS A 295 3.04 -15.29 8.63
CA LYS A 295 3.40 -13.89 8.39
C LYS A 295 2.24 -12.96 8.68
N MET A 296 1.02 -13.29 8.21
CA MET A 296 -0.16 -12.50 8.49
C MET A 296 -0.48 -12.43 9.98
N TRP A 297 -0.33 -13.55 10.70
CA TRP A 297 -0.50 -13.59 12.15
C TRP A 297 0.51 -12.70 12.88
N ASP A 298 1.78 -12.74 12.46
CA ASP A 298 2.83 -11.88 13.00
C ASP A 298 2.52 -10.39 12.75
N ILE A 299 2.01 -10.04 11.57
CA ILE A 299 1.58 -8.67 11.25
C ILE A 299 0.44 -8.24 12.18
N CYS A 300 -0.56 -9.09 12.43
CA CYS A 300 -1.66 -8.78 13.35
C CYS A 300 -1.16 -8.52 14.77
N ILE A 301 -0.29 -9.40 15.29
CA ILE A 301 0.31 -9.24 16.61
C ILE A 301 1.12 -7.94 16.67
N PHE A 302 1.96 -7.68 15.67
CA PHE A 302 2.81 -6.51 15.64
C PHE A 302 2.01 -5.21 15.62
N ASN A 303 0.95 -5.12 14.80
CA ASN A 303 0.09 -3.94 14.76
C ASN A 303 -0.59 -3.68 16.12
N TYR A 304 -0.98 -4.71 16.84
CA TYR A 304 -1.45 -4.58 18.22
C TYR A 304 -0.33 -4.07 19.16
N LEU A 305 0.88 -4.65 19.11
CA LEU A 305 2.00 -4.28 19.97
C LEU A 305 2.46 -2.83 19.77
N ILE A 306 2.49 -2.37 18.52
CA ILE A 306 2.89 -0.99 18.17
C ILE A 306 1.76 0.02 18.35
N GLY A 307 0.52 -0.43 18.50
CA GLY A 307 -0.66 0.43 18.58
C GLY A 307 -1.06 1.05 17.25
N ASN A 308 -1.05 0.26 16.17
CA ASN A 308 -1.56 0.66 14.87
C ASN A 308 -3.02 0.27 14.73
N THR A 309 -3.92 1.23 14.89
CA THR A 309 -5.37 1.04 14.71
C THR A 309 -5.83 1.29 13.26
N ASP A 310 -4.92 1.70 12.37
CA ASP A 310 -5.21 2.00 10.96
C ASP A 310 -4.79 0.86 9.99
N ASN A 311 -4.47 -0.33 10.50
CA ASN A 311 -4.11 -1.48 9.68
C ASN A 311 -5.34 -2.13 9.06
N HIS A 312 -6.02 -1.42 8.16
CA HIS A 312 -7.22 -1.90 7.48
C HIS A 312 -6.88 -2.81 6.28
N ILE A 313 -7.92 -3.43 5.68
CA ILE A 313 -7.78 -4.42 4.61
C ILE A 313 -7.07 -3.90 3.33
N LYS A 314 -6.90 -2.59 3.18
CA LYS A 314 -6.11 -2.00 2.09
C LYS A 314 -4.63 -1.83 2.43
N ASN A 315 -4.23 -2.03 3.70
CA ASN A 315 -2.85 -1.96 4.16
C ASN A 315 -2.19 -3.35 4.23
N VAL A 316 -2.84 -4.36 3.68
CA VAL A 316 -2.31 -5.71 3.49
C VAL A 316 -2.58 -6.14 2.06
N SER A 317 -1.56 -6.65 1.37
CA SER A 317 -1.65 -6.98 -0.05
C SER A 317 -1.14 -8.39 -0.35
N LEU A 318 -1.57 -8.88 -1.48
CA LEU A 318 -1.08 -10.06 -2.16
C LEU A 318 -0.14 -9.63 -3.30
N LEU A 319 0.98 -10.32 -3.46
CA LEU A 319 1.97 -10.08 -4.49
C LEU A 319 2.08 -11.29 -5.39
N TYR A 320 1.98 -11.06 -6.69
CA TYR A 320 2.07 -12.08 -7.72
C TYR A 320 3.49 -12.20 -8.26
N ASP A 321 3.84 -13.37 -8.78
CA ASP A 321 5.05 -13.52 -9.59
C ASP A 321 4.92 -12.82 -10.96
N GLU A 322 6.02 -12.75 -11.70
CA GLU A 322 6.07 -12.04 -12.98
C GLU A 322 5.11 -12.61 -14.04
N GLU A 323 4.75 -13.89 -13.93
CA GLU A 323 3.87 -14.58 -14.87
C GLU A 323 2.44 -14.75 -14.35
N LEU A 324 2.11 -14.14 -13.20
CA LEU A 324 0.81 -14.27 -12.51
C LEU A 324 0.40 -15.71 -12.20
N LYS A 325 1.37 -16.60 -12.03
CA LYS A 325 1.13 -18.03 -11.75
C LYS A 325 1.02 -18.34 -10.28
N THR A 326 1.75 -17.60 -9.46
CA THR A 326 1.78 -17.78 -8.02
C THR A 326 1.51 -16.46 -7.31
N VAL A 327 0.89 -16.57 -6.14
CA VAL A 327 0.61 -15.42 -5.28
C VAL A 327 1.14 -15.71 -3.88
N ARG A 328 1.63 -14.68 -3.20
CA ARG A 328 2.08 -14.72 -1.81
C ARG A 328 1.63 -13.48 -1.06
N LEU A 329 1.69 -13.52 0.27
CA LEU A 329 1.52 -12.32 1.06
C LEU A 329 2.66 -11.32 0.74
N ALA A 330 2.32 -10.08 0.47
CA ALA A 330 3.29 -9.01 0.24
C ALA A 330 4.05 -8.67 1.54
N PRO A 331 5.24 -8.03 1.46
CA PRO A 331 5.88 -7.41 2.62
C PRO A 331 4.93 -6.44 3.32
N ALA A 332 5.01 -6.35 4.64
CA ALA A 332 4.17 -5.44 5.43
C ALA A 332 4.61 -3.98 5.22
N TYR A 333 3.65 -3.08 5.04
CA TYR A 333 3.88 -1.65 4.75
C TYR A 333 2.84 -0.78 5.49
N ASP A 334 3.05 0.53 5.49
CA ASP A 334 2.15 1.52 6.10
C ASP A 334 1.93 1.24 7.60
N ILE A 335 3.03 0.91 8.31
CA ILE A 335 3.01 0.53 9.71
C ILE A 335 3.48 1.71 10.56
N LEU A 336 2.61 2.24 11.38
CA LEU A 336 2.90 3.33 12.32
C LEU A 336 2.08 3.18 13.60
N SER A 337 2.55 3.77 14.69
CA SER A 337 1.76 3.84 15.93
C SER A 337 0.74 4.95 15.83
N THR A 338 -0.54 4.62 15.68
CA THR A 338 -1.62 5.61 15.60
C THR A 338 -2.09 6.05 16.99
N VAL A 339 -2.05 5.15 17.98
CA VAL A 339 -2.53 5.44 19.35
C VAL A 339 -1.72 6.50 20.11
N ILE A 340 -0.54 6.88 19.60
CA ILE A 340 0.23 7.99 20.17
C ILE A 340 -0.39 9.35 19.83
N TYR A 341 -1.29 9.42 18.85
CA TYR A 341 -2.01 10.64 18.49
C TYR A 341 -3.39 10.67 19.15
N THR A 342 -3.69 11.77 19.84
CA THR A 342 -4.98 11.92 20.56
C THR A 342 -6.19 11.97 19.64
N SER A 343 -6.00 12.31 18.37
CA SER A 343 -7.04 12.35 17.34
C SER A 343 -7.38 11.01 16.74
N SER A 344 -6.58 9.95 17.00
CA SER A 344 -6.80 8.63 16.45
C SER A 344 -7.83 7.84 17.25
N THR A 345 -8.57 6.96 16.57
CA THR A 345 -9.47 5.99 17.22
C THR A 345 -8.67 4.98 18.03
N ARG A 346 -9.34 4.36 19.01
CA ARG A 346 -8.83 3.20 19.75
C ARG A 346 -9.26 1.88 19.16
N ASP A 347 -10.21 1.92 18.24
CA ASP A 347 -10.71 0.71 17.61
C ASP A 347 -9.74 0.26 16.53
N MET A 348 -9.30 -1.00 16.62
CA MET A 348 -8.54 -1.66 15.58
C MET A 348 -9.38 -1.72 14.30
N ALA A 349 -8.73 -1.71 13.16
CA ALA A 349 -9.40 -1.71 11.85
C ALA A 349 -10.23 -2.99 11.58
N PHE A 350 -9.93 -4.05 12.30
CA PHE A 350 -10.75 -5.28 12.37
C PHE A 350 -10.65 -5.90 13.77
N SER A 351 -11.65 -6.67 14.15
CA SER A 351 -11.74 -7.25 15.50
C SER A 351 -10.69 -8.34 15.74
N ILE A 352 -10.22 -8.44 16.98
CA ILE A 352 -9.39 -9.55 17.47
C ILE A 352 -10.16 -10.27 18.58
N GLY A 353 -10.63 -11.49 18.30
CA GLY A 353 -11.45 -12.25 19.24
C GLY A 353 -12.77 -11.56 19.59
N ASN A 354 -13.39 -10.90 18.60
CA ASN A 354 -14.63 -10.09 18.68
C ASN A 354 -14.49 -8.80 19.50
N GLU A 355 -13.28 -8.27 19.67
CA GLU A 355 -13.01 -6.99 20.35
C GLU A 355 -12.29 -6.03 19.40
N TYR A 356 -12.77 -4.79 19.33
CA TYR A 356 -12.13 -3.72 18.53
C TYR A 356 -11.27 -2.80 19.39
N ASP A 357 -11.72 -2.47 20.61
CA ASP A 357 -10.99 -1.54 21.48
C ASP A 357 -9.64 -2.14 21.89
N ILE A 358 -8.55 -1.55 21.40
CA ILE A 358 -7.18 -2.02 21.64
C ILE A 358 -6.86 -2.18 23.14
N LYS A 359 -7.52 -1.39 24.02
CA LYS A 359 -7.33 -1.50 25.49
C LYS A 359 -7.99 -2.73 26.10
N LYS A 360 -8.97 -3.31 25.42
CA LYS A 360 -9.68 -4.52 25.88
C LYS A 360 -9.15 -5.79 25.22
N ILE A 361 -8.38 -5.64 24.13
CA ILE A 361 -7.72 -6.77 23.49
C ILE A 361 -6.64 -7.31 24.43
N THR A 362 -6.68 -8.60 24.67
CA THR A 362 -5.77 -9.32 25.55
C THR A 362 -5.14 -10.52 24.84
N ARG A 363 -4.17 -11.15 25.49
CA ARG A 363 -3.62 -12.44 25.02
C ARG A 363 -4.72 -13.50 24.77
N ASP A 364 -5.81 -13.49 25.57
CA ASP A 364 -6.95 -14.40 25.38
C ASP A 364 -7.80 -14.02 24.17
N SER A 365 -7.84 -12.75 23.78
CA SER A 365 -8.48 -12.32 22.54
C SER A 365 -7.73 -12.91 21.34
N PHE A 366 -6.41 -12.89 21.33
CA PHE A 366 -5.60 -13.56 20.29
C PHE A 366 -5.80 -15.07 20.29
N ARG A 367 -5.96 -15.71 21.45
CA ARG A 367 -6.27 -17.15 21.52
C ARG A 367 -7.60 -17.48 20.85
N ARG A 368 -8.65 -16.70 21.14
CA ARG A 368 -9.96 -16.84 20.48
C ARG A 368 -9.86 -16.61 18.99
N GLU A 369 -9.13 -15.56 18.59
CA GLU A 369 -8.96 -15.24 17.16
C GLU A 369 -8.21 -16.33 16.40
N ALA A 370 -7.18 -16.92 16.98
CA ALA A 370 -6.48 -18.06 16.37
C ALA A 370 -7.45 -19.22 16.05
N ALA A 371 -8.40 -19.51 16.95
CA ALA A 371 -9.44 -20.52 16.71
C ALA A 371 -10.42 -20.07 15.59
N ASN A 372 -10.85 -18.81 15.57
CA ASN A 372 -11.77 -18.25 14.56
C ASN A 372 -11.20 -18.35 13.14
N ILE A 373 -9.90 -18.08 12.98
CA ILE A 373 -9.21 -18.12 11.68
C ILE A 373 -8.64 -19.50 11.32
N GLY A 374 -8.79 -20.48 12.21
CA GLY A 374 -8.31 -21.85 11.98
C GLY A 374 -6.81 -22.06 12.10
N LEU A 375 -6.11 -21.24 12.89
CA LEU A 375 -4.71 -21.49 13.28
C LEU A 375 -4.64 -22.42 14.50
N GLY A 376 -3.61 -23.28 14.50
CA GLY A 376 -3.33 -24.13 15.66
C GLY A 376 -2.96 -23.27 16.89
N GLU A 377 -3.74 -23.38 17.97
CA GLU A 377 -3.63 -22.52 19.17
C GLU A 377 -2.22 -22.48 19.73
N GLN A 378 -1.60 -23.66 19.92
CA GLN A 378 -0.26 -23.74 20.52
C GLN A 378 0.78 -22.94 19.72
N MET A 379 0.75 -23.05 18.39
CA MET A 379 1.66 -22.36 17.51
C MET A 379 1.36 -20.85 17.48
N ALA A 380 0.10 -20.47 17.36
CA ALA A 380 -0.34 -19.09 17.34
C ALA A 380 0.07 -18.34 18.62
N MET A 381 -0.13 -18.97 19.79
CA MET A 381 0.22 -18.38 21.07
C MET A 381 1.73 -18.34 21.33
N LYS A 382 2.46 -19.35 20.85
CA LYS A 382 3.94 -19.31 20.87
C LYS A 382 4.50 -18.14 20.07
N ARG A 383 3.90 -17.84 18.90
CA ARG A 383 4.29 -16.67 18.10
C ARG A 383 3.97 -15.37 18.81
N PHE A 384 2.77 -15.26 19.42
CA PHE A 384 2.38 -14.08 20.22
C PHE A 384 3.40 -13.82 21.33
N ASP A 385 3.70 -14.84 22.15
CA ASP A 385 4.62 -14.71 23.28
C ASP A 385 6.05 -14.34 22.81
N TYR A 386 6.50 -14.93 21.69
CA TYR A 386 7.79 -14.61 21.10
C TYR A 386 7.87 -13.12 20.68
N LEU A 387 6.89 -12.64 19.92
CA LEU A 387 6.88 -11.27 19.43
C LEU A 387 6.69 -10.25 20.58
N ALA A 388 5.82 -10.56 21.55
CA ALA A 388 5.60 -9.71 22.71
C ALA A 388 6.87 -9.53 23.56
N ASN A 389 7.68 -10.59 23.67
CA ASN A 389 8.95 -10.54 24.40
C ASN A 389 10.06 -9.84 23.61
N ALA A 390 10.11 -10.02 22.28
CA ALA A 390 11.13 -9.40 21.42
C ALA A 390 10.89 -7.90 21.17
N PHE A 391 9.66 -7.44 21.26
CA PHE A 391 9.24 -6.08 20.89
C PHE A 391 10.02 -4.96 21.60
N PRO A 392 10.24 -4.96 22.94
CA PRO A 392 10.95 -3.87 23.61
C PRO A 392 12.37 -3.66 23.08
N ASP A 393 13.12 -4.73 22.91
CA ASP A 393 14.50 -4.66 22.42
C ASP A 393 14.55 -4.23 20.95
N ALA A 394 13.62 -4.71 20.13
CA ALA A 394 13.50 -4.32 18.73
C ALA A 394 13.17 -2.83 18.56
N LEU A 395 12.25 -2.31 19.38
CA LEU A 395 11.88 -0.90 19.38
C LEU A 395 13.03 -0.01 19.85
N ASN A 396 13.71 -0.41 20.92
CA ASN A 396 14.89 0.31 21.44
C ASN A 396 16.00 0.39 20.38
N LYS A 397 16.33 -0.75 19.75
CA LYS A 397 17.33 -0.80 18.69
C LYS A 397 17.00 0.12 17.51
N ALA A 398 15.74 0.15 17.08
CA ALA A 398 15.28 1.03 16.00
C ALA A 398 15.39 2.52 16.40
N CYS A 399 15.05 2.86 17.63
CA CYS A 399 15.20 4.20 18.17
C CYS A 399 16.67 4.64 18.20
N ASP A 400 17.57 3.83 18.76
CA ASP A 400 19.01 4.13 18.83
C ASP A 400 19.62 4.35 17.43
N GLU A 401 19.20 3.56 16.44
CA GLU A 401 19.66 3.71 15.07
C GLU A 401 19.19 5.04 14.45
N LEU A 402 17.94 5.45 14.67
CA LEU A 402 17.42 6.74 14.18
C LEU A 402 18.10 7.93 14.89
N LEU A 403 18.33 7.83 16.20
CA LEU A 403 19.09 8.85 16.95
C LEU A 403 20.52 8.96 16.44
N GLY A 404 21.19 7.82 16.15
CA GLY A 404 22.53 7.81 15.57
C GLY A 404 22.61 8.45 14.17
N LYS A 405 21.47 8.51 13.44
CA LYS A 405 21.31 9.21 12.16
C LYS A 405 20.88 10.67 12.30
N GLY A 406 20.68 11.17 13.53
CA GLY A 406 20.32 12.56 13.82
C GLY A 406 18.81 12.85 13.90
N PHE A 407 17.95 11.82 13.83
CA PHE A 407 16.50 11.98 13.92
C PHE A 407 16.01 11.98 15.38
N ASN A 408 16.24 13.09 16.09
CA ASN A 408 15.99 13.22 17.52
C ASN A 408 14.52 13.04 17.92
N LYS A 409 13.58 13.26 17.00
CA LYS A 409 12.14 13.02 17.21
C LYS A 409 11.82 11.56 17.56
N ALA A 410 12.71 10.62 17.18
CA ALA A 410 12.53 9.21 17.47
C ALA A 410 12.41 8.89 18.97
N ILE A 411 13.08 9.64 19.86
CA ILE A 411 13.01 9.40 21.30
C ILE A 411 11.61 9.71 21.88
N ASP A 412 11.01 10.83 21.48
CA ASP A 412 9.66 11.22 21.89
C ASP A 412 8.62 10.17 21.44
N ILE A 413 8.73 9.71 20.19
CA ILE A 413 7.83 8.69 19.63
C ILE A 413 8.03 7.36 20.35
N TYR A 414 9.28 6.94 20.57
CA TYR A 414 9.64 5.73 21.31
C TYR A 414 9.02 5.74 22.72
N GLU A 415 9.15 6.86 23.46
CA GLU A 415 8.60 6.97 24.81
C GLU A 415 7.08 6.88 24.82
N ARG A 416 6.40 7.53 23.88
CA ARG A 416 4.94 7.44 23.72
C ARG A 416 4.48 6.02 23.41
N ILE A 417 5.16 5.30 22.51
CA ILE A 417 4.83 3.91 22.20
C ILE A 417 5.05 3.02 23.41
N ARG A 418 6.20 3.16 24.08
CA ARG A 418 6.53 2.40 25.30
C ARG A 418 5.51 2.61 26.42
N ASP A 419 5.13 3.87 26.68
CA ASP A 419 4.24 4.22 27.78
C ASP A 419 2.81 3.76 27.47
N ARG A 420 2.35 3.90 26.23
CA ARG A 420 1.07 3.34 25.79
C ARG A 420 1.01 1.83 25.91
N ARG A 421 2.08 1.13 25.56
CA ARG A 421 2.15 -0.33 25.74
C ARG A 421 1.95 -0.74 27.19
N ARG A 422 2.53 -0.02 28.15
CA ARG A 422 2.35 -0.29 29.60
C ARG A 422 0.89 -0.15 30.04
N GLU A 423 0.10 0.68 29.36
CA GLU A 423 -1.33 0.82 29.62
C GLU A 423 -2.17 -0.36 29.10
N PHE A 424 -1.69 -1.07 28.08
CA PHE A 424 -2.46 -2.14 27.36
C PHE A 424 -2.01 -3.56 27.70
N ILE A 425 -0.75 -3.75 28.03
CA ILE A 425 -0.17 -5.07 28.31
C ILE A 425 0.27 -5.08 29.78
N SER A 426 -0.69 -5.26 30.67
CA SER A 426 -0.45 -5.54 32.10
C SER A 426 -0.38 -7.03 32.35
#